data_8de12f18eed81724fbd2d7a7e03d42f8
#
_entry.id   8de12f18eed81724fbd2d7a7e03d42f8
#
_cell.length_a   1.000
_cell.length_b   1.000
_cell.length_c   1.000
_cell.angle_alpha   90.00
_cell.angle_beta   90.00
_cell.angle_gamma   90.00
#
_symmetry.space_group_name_H-M   'P 1'
#
loop_
_entity.id
_entity.type
_entity.pdbx_description
1 polymer ?
#
loop_
_entity_poly.entity_id
_entity_poly.type
_entity_poly.pdbx_seq_one_letter_code
_entity_poly.pdbx_strand_id
1 'polypeptide(L)' 'MSLRTVLVDDERLARLELRRLLAVHPQVEIIGEAANGDDALALINAQQPDLAFLDVRMPGMD' A
#
# COMPACT_ATOMS: atom_id res chain seq x y z
N MET A 1 5.30 6.83 17.68
CA MET A 1 4.79 7.49 16.47
C MET A 1 4.56 6.44 15.40
N SER A 2 3.40 6.41 14.78
CA SER A 2 3.11 5.43 13.74
C SER A 2 2.97 6.10 12.39
N LEU A 3 3.40 5.39 11.36
CA LEU A 3 3.25 5.81 9.96
C LEU A 3 2.03 5.10 9.39
N ARG A 4 0.98 5.86 9.11
CA ARG A 4 -0.23 5.30 8.49
C ARG A 4 0.07 5.03 7.03
N THR A 5 0.00 3.77 6.65
CA THR A 5 0.56 3.28 5.39
C THR A 5 -0.48 2.55 4.56
N VAL A 6 -0.47 2.78 3.25
CA VAL A 6 -1.28 2.01 2.31
C VAL A 6 -0.38 1.23 1.37
N LEU A 7 -0.85 0.06 0.94
CA LEU A 7 -0.15 -0.80 0.00
C LEU A 7 -0.91 -0.84 -1.31
N VAL A 8 -0.21 -0.61 -2.41
CA VAL A 8 -0.83 -0.61 -3.74
C VAL A 8 -0.07 -1.57 -4.64
N ASP A 9 -0.71 -2.67 -5.01
CA ASP A 9 -0.12 -3.69 -5.88
C ASP A 9 -1.26 -4.49 -6.48
N ASP A 10 -1.20 -4.79 -7.77
CA ASP A 10 -2.25 -5.55 -8.45
C ASP A 10 -2.23 -7.03 -8.08
N GLU A 11 -1.17 -7.52 -7.44
CA GLU A 11 -1.05 -8.90 -7.02
C GLU A 11 -1.32 -9.04 -5.52
N ARG A 12 -2.33 -9.84 -5.18
CA ARG A 12 -2.69 -10.08 -3.79
C ARG A 12 -1.54 -10.69 -2.99
N LEU A 13 -0.82 -11.64 -3.60
CA LEU A 13 0.28 -12.30 -2.90
C LEU A 13 1.44 -11.36 -2.64
N ALA A 14 1.67 -10.41 -3.54
CA ALA A 14 2.70 -9.40 -3.33
C ALA A 14 2.35 -8.49 -2.15
N ARG A 15 1.07 -8.09 -2.02
CA ARG A 15 0.63 -7.30 -0.89
C ARG A 15 0.78 -8.06 0.43
N LEU A 16 0.46 -9.36 0.41
CA LEU A 16 0.60 -10.21 1.59
C LEU A 16 2.06 -10.31 2.03
N GLU A 17 2.97 -10.48 1.07
CA GLU A 17 4.39 -10.55 1.35
C GLU A 17 4.90 -9.23 1.92
N LEU A 18 4.44 -8.11 1.37
CA LEU A 18 4.81 -6.80 1.86
C LEU A 18 4.35 -6.59 3.31
N ARG A 19 3.12 -7.03 3.63
CA ARG A 19 2.64 -7.01 5.00
C ARG A 19 3.55 -7.78 5.94
N ARG A 20 3.98 -8.95 5.50
CA ARG A 20 4.88 -9.78 6.31
C ARG A 20 6.20 -9.08 6.58
N LEU A 21 6.79 -8.49 5.54
CA LEU A 21 8.06 -7.79 5.67
C LEU A 21 7.94 -6.55 6.57
N LEU A 22 6.84 -5.84 6.47
CA LEU A 22 6.63 -4.64 7.25
C LEU A 22 6.21 -4.92 8.69
N ALA A 23 5.79 -6.15 8.99
CA ALA A 23 5.36 -6.52 10.34
C ALA A 23 6.48 -6.41 11.38
N VAL A 24 7.75 -6.45 10.93
CA VAL A 24 8.89 -6.29 11.84
C VAL A 24 9.16 -4.82 12.17
N HIS A 25 8.43 -3.89 11.55
CA HIS A 25 8.58 -2.46 11.80
C HIS A 25 7.34 -1.95 12.52
N PRO A 26 7.34 -1.91 13.86
CA PRO A 26 6.14 -1.55 14.62
C PRO A 26 5.64 -0.13 14.36
N GLN A 27 6.50 0.75 13.84
CA GLN A 27 6.09 2.11 13.51
C GLN A 27 5.23 2.18 12.23
N VAL A 28 5.21 1.12 11.42
CA VAL A 28 4.41 1.08 10.20
C VAL A 28 3.06 0.46 10.51
N GLU A 29 2.00 1.25 10.31
CA GLU A 29 0.62 0.80 10.51
C GLU A 29 -0.05 0.72 9.16
N ILE A 30 -0.42 -0.48 8.71
CA ILE A 30 -1.07 -0.66 7.43
C ILE A 30 -2.56 -0.41 7.60
N ILE A 31 -3.04 0.66 6.98
CA ILE A 31 -4.43 1.11 7.13
C ILE A 31 -5.30 0.75 5.94
N GLY A 32 -4.71 0.26 4.85
CA GLY A 32 -5.50 -0.14 3.69
C GLY A 32 -4.63 -0.68 2.58
N GLU A 33 -5.29 -1.33 1.63
CA GLU A 33 -4.66 -1.89 0.43
C GLU A 33 -5.50 -1.58 -0.78
N ALA A 34 -4.85 -1.43 -1.93
CA ALA A 34 -5.52 -1.21 -3.20
C ALA A 34 -4.84 -2.05 -4.28
N ALA A 35 -5.62 -2.50 -5.25
CA ALA A 35 -5.13 -3.36 -6.33
C ALA A 35 -4.92 -2.60 -7.64
N ASN A 36 -5.30 -1.35 -7.69
CA ASN A 36 -5.18 -0.54 -8.91
C ASN A 36 -5.12 0.93 -8.54
N GLY A 37 -4.85 1.77 -9.56
CA GLY A 37 -4.65 3.20 -9.33
C GLY A 37 -5.90 3.93 -8.87
N ASP A 38 -7.06 3.57 -9.40
CA ASP A 38 -8.32 4.22 -9.03
C ASP A 38 -8.66 3.96 -7.57
N ASP A 39 -8.54 2.72 -7.13
CA ASP A 39 -8.78 2.36 -5.73
C ASP A 39 -7.76 2.99 -4.82
N ALA A 40 -6.49 3.05 -5.26
CA ALA A 40 -5.43 3.69 -4.49
C ALA A 40 -5.74 5.16 -4.27
N LEU A 41 -6.18 5.85 -5.32
CA LEU A 41 -6.49 7.27 -5.24
C LEU A 41 -7.65 7.52 -4.26
N ALA A 42 -8.70 6.70 -4.37
CA ALA A 42 -9.84 6.80 -3.46
C ALA A 42 -9.41 6.57 -2.01
N LEU A 43 -8.57 5.57 -1.79
CA LEU A 43 -8.08 5.24 -0.45
C LEU A 43 -7.22 6.37 0.12
N ILE A 44 -6.32 6.91 -0.69
CA ILE A 44 -5.43 8.00 -0.27
C ILE A 44 -6.26 9.24 0.08
N ASN A 45 -7.25 9.57 -0.74
CA ASN A 45 -8.10 10.73 -0.48
C ASN A 45 -8.94 10.55 0.78
N ALA A 46 -9.43 9.33 1.02
CA ALA A 46 -10.28 9.06 2.18
C ALA A 46 -9.49 8.98 3.49
N GLN A 47 -8.31 8.38 3.45
CA GLN A 47 -7.55 8.07 4.67
C GLN A 47 -6.39 9.01 4.93
N GLN A 48 -5.92 9.74 3.93
CA GLN A 48 -4.79 10.66 4.07
C GLN A 48 -3.58 9.99 4.74
N PRO A 49 -3.04 8.92 4.15
CA PRO A 49 -1.92 8.19 4.77
C PRO A 49 -0.64 9.02 4.75
N ASP A 50 0.29 8.62 5.62
CA ASP A 50 1.62 9.22 5.66
C ASP A 50 2.52 8.63 4.58
N LEU A 51 2.25 7.39 4.16
CA LEU A 51 3.15 6.64 3.29
C LEU A 51 2.36 5.72 2.39
N ALA A 52 2.81 5.56 1.15
CA ALA A 52 2.22 4.60 0.21
C ALA A 52 3.32 3.79 -0.45
N PHE A 53 3.18 2.47 -0.41
CA PHE A 53 4.05 1.56 -1.16
C PHE A 53 3.37 1.23 -2.48
N LEU A 54 4.05 1.52 -3.59
CA LEU A 54 3.50 1.34 -4.93
C LEU A 54 4.35 0.34 -5.71
N ASP A 55 3.69 -0.60 -6.39
CA ASP A 55 4.37 -1.47 -7.34
C ASP A 55 4.46 -0.75 -8.69
N VAL A 56 5.68 -0.44 -9.09
CA VAL A 56 5.94 0.28 -10.34
C VAL A 56 5.84 -0.61 -11.57
N ARG A 57 5.62 -1.92 -11.38
CA ARG A 57 5.53 -2.88 -12.48
C ARG A 57 4.09 -3.11 -12.92
N MET A 58 3.16 -2.25 -12.48
CA MET A 58 1.76 -2.39 -12.88
C MET A 58 1.60 -2.21 -14.38
N PRO A 59 0.72 -3.00 -15.02
CA PRO A 59 0.50 -2.89 -16.46
C PRO A 59 0.16 -1.47 -16.88
N GLY A 60 0.77 -1.03 -17.97
CA GLY A 60 0.50 0.29 -18.56
C GLY A 60 1.31 1.42 -17.96
N MET A 61 2.20 1.15 -17.06
CA MET A 61 2.97 2.20 -16.37
C MET A 61 4.42 2.31 -16.85
N ASP A 62 4.82 1.54 -17.79
CA ASP A 62 6.19 1.60 -18.30
C ASP A 62 6.36 2.60 -19.44
#